data_4b3124beb9a810145b690a251ec15e58
#
_entry.id   4b3124beb9a810145b690a251ec15e58
#
_cell.length_a   1.000
_cell.length_b   1.000
_cell.length_c   1.000
_cell.angle_alpha   90.00
_cell.angle_beta   90.00
_cell.angle_gamma   90.00
#
_symmetry.space_group_name_H-M   'P 1'
#
loop_
_entity.id
_entity.type
_entity.pdbx_description
1 polymer ?
#
loop_
_entity_poly.entity_id
_entity_poly.type
_entity_poly.pdbx_seq_one_letter_code
_entity_poly.pdbx_strand_id
1 'polypeptide(L)'
;LGVLIDNKLNFENHINVILKESNKKLHALMRISKYLTRERLRLLMKTFIESQFNHCPLIWMCHSRTLNNKINKLHERSLRLVYKDKKLTFEQLLEKDQSFSVHERNLQKLAVEMYKVKNKLSPKPIQDLFVIKARGKNDFVIPKVSTVNRGIETIRYMGPNTWEFVPEEIKKAKSLSIFKEKIKKWKPIGCTSRLYKESIQGIGYGVYKGDTFV
;
A
#
# COMPACT_ATOMS: atom_id res chain seq x y z
N LEU A 1 -14.25 4.47 -15.54
CA LEU A 1 -13.14 3.77 -14.86
C LEU A 1 -13.20 3.85 -13.31
N GLY A 2 -14.14 4.61 -12.72
CA GLY A 2 -14.44 4.58 -11.29
C GLY A 2 -13.46 5.31 -10.36
N VAL A 3 -12.38 5.92 -10.86
CA VAL A 3 -11.49 6.77 -10.06
C VAL A 3 -11.87 8.23 -10.27
N LEU A 4 -12.16 8.93 -9.15
CA LEU A 4 -12.42 10.38 -9.20
C LEU A 4 -11.08 11.11 -9.21
N ILE A 5 -10.86 11.91 -10.23
CA ILE A 5 -9.64 12.70 -10.41
C ILE A 5 -10.00 14.16 -10.13
N ASP A 6 -9.25 14.79 -9.23
CA ASP A 6 -9.35 16.22 -8.95
C ASP A 6 -8.22 17.00 -9.63
N ASN A 7 -8.39 18.30 -9.78
CA ASN A 7 -7.43 19.20 -10.45
C ASN A 7 -6.09 19.33 -9.71
N LYS A 8 -6.03 18.93 -8.44
CA LYS A 8 -4.80 18.93 -7.62
C LYS A 8 -4.12 17.57 -7.58
N LEU A 9 -4.74 16.51 -8.14
CA LEU A 9 -4.28 15.12 -8.11
C LEU A 9 -3.97 14.61 -6.69
N ASN A 10 -4.74 15.07 -5.68
CA ASN A 10 -4.59 14.65 -4.29
C ASN A 10 -5.50 13.48 -3.92
N PHE A 11 -6.45 13.14 -4.80
CA PHE A 11 -7.40 12.04 -4.67
C PHE A 11 -8.22 12.02 -3.37
N GLU A 12 -8.32 13.13 -2.66
CA GLU A 12 -9.02 13.22 -1.39
C GLU A 12 -10.50 12.84 -1.52
N ASN A 13 -11.18 13.39 -2.55
CA ASN A 13 -12.57 13.06 -2.83
C ASN A 13 -12.76 11.58 -3.13
N HIS A 14 -11.88 11.00 -3.93
CA HIS A 14 -11.92 9.57 -4.25
C HIS A 14 -11.78 8.70 -3.01
N ILE A 15 -10.78 8.98 -2.15
CA ILE A 15 -10.54 8.24 -0.92
C ILE A 15 -11.72 8.40 0.06
N ASN A 16 -12.30 9.60 0.18
CA ASN A 16 -13.46 9.83 1.02
C ASN A 16 -14.68 9.02 0.55
N VAL A 17 -14.89 8.89 -0.76
CA VAL A 17 -15.94 8.01 -1.34
C VAL A 17 -15.68 6.55 -0.98
N ILE A 18 -14.45 6.05 -1.18
CA ILE A 18 -14.07 4.68 -0.80
C ILE A 18 -14.34 4.44 0.69
N LEU A 19 -13.92 5.36 1.56
CA LEU A 19 -14.13 5.27 3.00
C LEU A 19 -15.60 5.25 3.37
N LYS A 20 -16.43 6.09 2.75
CA LYS A 20 -17.88 6.15 2.96
C LYS A 20 -18.55 4.84 2.59
N GLU A 21 -18.26 4.31 1.40
CA GLU A 21 -18.83 3.05 0.93
C GLU A 21 -18.34 1.84 1.77
N SER A 22 -17.06 1.82 2.12
CA SER A 22 -16.52 0.78 3.00
C SER A 22 -17.11 0.83 4.41
N ASN A 23 -17.37 2.01 4.97
CA ASN A 23 -18.06 2.15 6.26
C ASN A 23 -19.50 1.62 6.21
N LYS A 24 -20.27 1.93 5.14
CA LYS A 24 -21.62 1.36 4.97
C LYS A 24 -21.60 -0.17 5.00
N LYS A 25 -20.66 -0.78 4.26
CA LYS A 25 -20.47 -2.24 4.22
C LYS A 25 -20.03 -2.79 5.57
N LEU A 26 -19.14 -2.10 6.29
CA LEU A 26 -18.74 -2.49 7.64
C LEU A 26 -19.94 -2.49 8.59
N HIS A 27 -20.79 -1.46 8.57
CA HIS A 27 -21.99 -1.41 9.40
C HIS A 27 -22.99 -2.53 9.06
N ALA A 28 -23.11 -2.89 7.78
CA ALA A 28 -23.92 -4.04 7.39
C ALA A 28 -23.36 -5.35 7.96
N LEU A 29 -22.03 -5.56 7.86
CA LEU A 29 -21.36 -6.73 8.44
C LEU A 29 -21.50 -6.78 9.97
N MET A 30 -21.42 -5.63 10.66
CA MET A 30 -21.62 -5.57 12.11
C MET A 30 -22.99 -6.10 12.54
N ARG A 31 -24.06 -5.78 11.79
CA ARG A 31 -25.41 -6.26 12.10
C ARG A 31 -25.56 -7.77 12.01
N ILE A 32 -24.90 -8.40 11.03
CA ILE A 32 -24.99 -9.84 10.80
C ILE A 32 -23.88 -10.65 11.49
N SER A 33 -22.89 -9.95 12.09
CA SER A 33 -21.69 -10.59 12.66
C SER A 33 -21.98 -11.62 13.76
N LYS A 34 -23.11 -11.46 14.47
CA LYS A 34 -23.54 -12.40 15.53
C LYS A 34 -23.96 -13.76 14.99
N TYR A 35 -24.34 -13.84 13.71
CA TYR A 35 -24.78 -15.07 13.05
C TYR A 35 -23.67 -15.75 12.24
N LEU A 36 -22.48 -15.15 12.19
CA LEU A 36 -21.38 -15.61 11.35
C LEU A 36 -20.21 -16.15 12.18
N THR A 37 -19.59 -17.20 11.67
CA THR A 37 -18.29 -17.65 12.20
C THR A 37 -17.20 -16.64 11.85
N ARG A 38 -16.09 -16.67 12.59
CA ARG A 38 -14.95 -15.78 12.37
C ARG A 38 -14.41 -15.90 10.93
N GLU A 39 -14.30 -17.12 10.41
CA GLU A 39 -13.77 -17.39 9.07
C GLU A 39 -14.67 -16.79 7.99
N ARG A 40 -15.99 -16.95 8.10
CA ARG A 40 -16.97 -16.35 7.19
C ARG A 40 -16.92 -14.82 7.26
N LEU A 41 -16.86 -14.28 8.47
CA LEU A 41 -16.80 -12.84 8.67
C LEU A 41 -15.50 -12.24 8.08
N ARG A 42 -14.35 -12.94 8.25
CA ARG A 42 -13.08 -12.57 7.63
C ARG A 42 -13.16 -12.60 6.10
N LEU A 43 -13.78 -13.62 5.52
CA LEU A 43 -14.00 -13.70 4.08
C LEU A 43 -14.84 -12.52 3.57
N LEU A 44 -15.96 -12.22 4.24
CA LEU A 44 -16.82 -11.10 3.87
C LEU A 44 -16.10 -9.73 4.03
N MET A 45 -15.28 -9.57 5.07
CA MET A 45 -14.46 -8.38 5.23
C MET A 45 -13.52 -8.19 4.03
N LYS A 46 -12.83 -9.26 3.61
CA LYS A 46 -11.92 -9.20 2.46
C LYS A 46 -12.64 -8.87 1.16
N THR A 47 -13.80 -9.51 0.93
CA THR A 47 -14.54 -9.33 -0.32
C THR A 47 -15.25 -7.98 -0.41
N PHE A 48 -15.83 -7.48 0.66
CA PHE A 48 -16.65 -6.27 0.63
C PHE A 48 -15.92 -4.99 1.04
N ILE A 49 -14.95 -5.08 1.95
CA ILE A 49 -14.23 -3.91 2.47
C ILE A 49 -12.86 -3.78 1.83
N GLU A 50 -12.01 -4.80 1.94
CA GLU A 50 -10.64 -4.71 1.41
C GLU A 50 -10.59 -4.59 -0.12
N SER A 51 -11.56 -5.18 -0.83
CA SER A 51 -11.67 -5.05 -2.28
C SER A 51 -11.81 -3.61 -2.75
N GLN A 52 -12.43 -2.72 -1.94
CA GLN A 52 -12.55 -1.30 -2.27
C GLN A 52 -11.19 -0.60 -2.38
N PHE A 53 -10.22 -1.01 -1.55
CA PHE A 53 -8.85 -0.48 -1.58
C PHE A 53 -7.98 -1.14 -2.66
N ASN A 54 -8.49 -2.15 -3.34
CA ASN A 54 -7.75 -2.87 -4.38
C ASN A 54 -7.96 -2.30 -5.79
N HIS A 55 -8.92 -1.39 -5.96
CA HIS A 55 -9.22 -0.78 -7.25
C HIS A 55 -8.23 0.34 -7.56
N CYS A 56 -7.45 0.19 -8.63
CA CYS A 56 -6.46 1.16 -9.13
C CYS A 56 -5.57 1.81 -8.04
N PRO A 57 -5.05 1.07 -7.07
CA PRO A 57 -4.41 1.66 -5.88
C PRO A 57 -3.16 2.46 -6.20
N LEU A 58 -2.42 2.13 -7.26
CA LEU A 58 -1.20 2.85 -7.64
C LEU A 58 -1.46 4.29 -8.09
N ILE A 59 -2.71 4.62 -8.47
CA ILE A 59 -3.09 5.97 -8.88
C ILE A 59 -3.26 6.88 -7.66
N TRP A 60 -3.92 6.39 -6.61
CA TRP A 60 -4.29 7.19 -5.44
C TRP A 60 -3.50 6.86 -4.17
N MET A 61 -2.53 5.95 -4.22
CA MET A 61 -1.75 5.56 -3.04
C MET A 61 -0.91 6.69 -2.44
N CYS A 62 -0.61 7.72 -3.22
CA CYS A 62 0.10 8.91 -2.80
C CYS A 62 -0.91 9.93 -2.24
N HIS A 63 -1.28 9.79 -0.98
CA HIS A 63 -2.23 10.65 -0.29
C HIS A 63 -1.68 11.11 1.06
N SER A 64 -2.34 12.12 1.65
CA SER A 64 -1.91 12.71 2.91
C SER A 64 -1.94 11.71 4.08
N ARG A 65 -1.12 11.96 5.10
CA ARG A 65 -1.10 11.21 6.36
C ARG A 65 -2.49 11.11 7.01
N THR A 66 -3.24 12.20 6.97
CA THR A 66 -4.60 12.25 7.52
C THR A 66 -5.52 11.23 6.85
N LEU A 67 -5.46 11.11 5.53
CA LEU A 67 -6.26 10.14 4.78
C LEU A 67 -5.78 8.71 5.06
N ASN A 68 -4.47 8.50 5.13
CA ASN A 68 -3.92 7.19 5.50
C ASN A 68 -4.40 6.74 6.88
N ASN A 69 -4.42 7.65 7.86
CA ASN A 69 -4.94 7.35 9.19
C ASN A 69 -6.44 6.99 9.17
N LYS A 70 -7.25 7.64 8.33
CA LYS A 70 -8.66 7.27 8.16
C LYS A 70 -8.80 5.86 7.57
N ILE A 71 -7.98 5.50 6.58
CA ILE A 71 -7.94 4.16 5.98
C ILE A 71 -7.55 3.12 7.04
N ASN A 72 -6.49 3.37 7.79
CA ASN A 72 -6.00 2.46 8.82
C ASN A 72 -7.04 2.26 9.94
N LYS A 73 -7.71 3.33 10.39
CA LYS A 73 -8.80 3.25 11.38
C LYS A 73 -9.96 2.38 10.88
N LEU A 74 -10.32 2.50 9.60
CA LEU A 74 -11.36 1.64 9.03
C LEU A 74 -10.93 0.17 8.99
N HIS A 75 -9.71 -0.08 8.56
CA HIS A 75 -9.14 -1.44 8.51
C HIS A 75 -9.04 -2.05 9.92
N GLU A 76 -8.57 -1.29 10.90
CA GLU A 76 -8.53 -1.69 12.31
C GLU A 76 -9.91 -2.05 12.84
N ARG A 77 -10.92 -1.21 12.60
CA ARG A 77 -12.31 -1.49 13.01
C ARG A 77 -12.85 -2.76 12.36
N SER A 78 -12.50 -3.02 11.12
CA SER A 78 -12.88 -4.23 10.40
C SER A 78 -12.24 -5.48 11.02
N LEU A 79 -10.95 -5.43 11.37
CA LEU A 79 -10.26 -6.52 12.05
C LEU A 79 -10.80 -6.73 13.47
N ARG A 80 -11.10 -5.66 14.22
CA ARG A 80 -11.74 -5.77 15.55
C ARG A 80 -13.10 -6.46 15.49
N LEU A 81 -13.86 -6.25 14.42
CA LEU A 81 -15.12 -6.96 14.20
C LEU A 81 -14.89 -8.47 14.00
N VAL A 82 -13.87 -8.85 13.20
CA VAL A 82 -13.54 -10.25 12.92
C VAL A 82 -13.04 -10.98 14.17
N TYR A 83 -12.11 -10.35 14.90
CA TYR A 83 -11.44 -10.99 16.05
C TYR A 83 -12.16 -10.77 17.37
N LYS A 84 -13.18 -9.88 17.41
CA LYS A 84 -13.93 -9.50 18.61
C LYS A 84 -13.03 -9.04 19.76
N ASP A 85 -11.90 -8.43 19.42
CA ASP A 85 -10.87 -8.02 20.37
C ASP A 85 -10.74 -6.48 20.37
N LYS A 86 -10.95 -5.87 21.54
CA LYS A 86 -10.88 -4.42 21.73
C LYS A 86 -9.53 -3.95 22.29
N LYS A 87 -8.73 -4.87 22.82
CA LYS A 87 -7.48 -4.54 23.55
C LYS A 87 -6.26 -4.50 22.63
N LEU A 88 -6.24 -5.33 21.58
CA LEU A 88 -5.10 -5.43 20.66
C LEU A 88 -4.88 -4.12 19.89
N THR A 89 -3.61 -3.77 19.68
CA THR A 89 -3.24 -2.68 18.78
C THR A 89 -3.51 -3.06 17.31
N PHE A 90 -3.52 -2.08 16.42
CA PHE A 90 -3.71 -2.35 14.98
C PHE A 90 -2.64 -3.29 14.42
N GLU A 91 -1.40 -3.15 14.85
CA GLU A 91 -0.28 -4.01 14.44
C GLU A 91 -0.46 -5.45 14.91
N GLN A 92 -0.82 -5.64 16.17
CA GLN A 92 -1.12 -6.97 16.71
C GLN A 92 -2.32 -7.63 15.99
N LEU A 93 -3.31 -6.83 15.58
CA LEU A 93 -4.42 -7.33 14.77
C LEU A 93 -3.97 -7.76 13.38
N LEU A 94 -3.08 -7.01 12.73
CA LEU A 94 -2.49 -7.37 11.44
C LEU A 94 -1.66 -8.66 11.54
N GLU A 95 -0.85 -8.80 12.58
CA GLU A 95 -0.08 -10.02 12.85
C GLU A 95 -0.99 -11.23 13.08
N LYS A 96 -2.01 -11.07 13.91
CA LYS A 96 -3.02 -12.11 14.17
C LYS A 96 -3.78 -12.55 12.92
N ASP A 97 -4.06 -11.59 12.01
CA ASP A 97 -4.69 -11.85 10.72
C ASP A 97 -3.72 -12.32 9.65
N GLN A 98 -2.40 -12.28 9.91
CA GLN A 98 -1.34 -12.51 8.93
C GLN A 98 -1.53 -11.64 7.67
N SER A 99 -1.93 -10.40 7.88
CA SER A 99 -2.22 -9.44 6.83
C SER A 99 -1.34 -8.19 6.94
N PHE A 100 -1.39 -7.37 5.91
CA PHE A 100 -0.64 -6.13 5.81
C PHE A 100 -1.60 -4.94 5.78
N SER A 101 -1.13 -3.77 6.21
CA SER A 101 -1.86 -2.52 6.04
C SER A 101 -2.14 -2.25 4.54
N VAL A 102 -3.11 -1.38 4.27
CA VAL A 102 -3.43 -1.01 2.87
C VAL A 102 -2.21 -0.40 2.17
N HIS A 103 -1.44 0.42 2.88
CA HIS A 103 -0.24 1.05 2.33
C HIS A 103 0.84 0.01 1.98
N GLU A 104 1.15 -0.93 2.87
CA GLU A 104 2.12 -2.01 2.61
C GLU A 104 1.71 -2.86 1.41
N ARG A 105 0.42 -3.20 1.30
CA ARG A 105 -0.11 -3.92 0.13
C ARG A 105 0.03 -3.11 -1.17
N ASN A 106 -0.10 -1.79 -1.11
CA ASN A 106 0.11 -0.94 -2.27
C ASN A 106 1.59 -0.90 -2.69
N LEU A 107 2.53 -0.87 -1.74
CA LEU A 107 3.96 -1.00 -2.02
C LEU A 107 4.31 -2.37 -2.63
N GLN A 108 3.70 -3.45 -2.16
CA GLN A 108 3.85 -4.77 -2.78
C GLN A 108 3.34 -4.77 -4.24
N LYS A 109 2.21 -4.11 -4.53
CA LYS A 109 1.70 -3.97 -5.90
C LYS A 109 2.62 -3.11 -6.77
N LEU A 110 3.17 -2.04 -6.21
CA LEU A 110 4.17 -1.21 -6.89
C LEU A 110 5.41 -2.04 -7.25
N ALA A 111 5.92 -2.86 -6.32
CA ALA A 111 7.02 -3.77 -6.59
C ALA A 111 6.69 -4.79 -7.71
N VAL A 112 5.44 -5.28 -7.78
CA VAL A 112 4.99 -6.14 -8.90
C VAL A 112 5.04 -5.38 -10.23
N GLU A 113 4.63 -4.12 -10.25
CA GLU A 113 4.69 -3.31 -11.46
C GLU A 113 6.14 -3.05 -11.89
N MET A 114 7.04 -2.78 -10.94
CA MET A 114 8.47 -2.64 -11.23
C MET A 114 9.09 -3.93 -11.80
N TYR A 115 8.70 -5.10 -11.27
CA TYR A 115 9.10 -6.39 -11.85
C TYR A 115 8.64 -6.52 -13.30
N LYS A 116 7.39 -6.15 -13.61
CA LYS A 116 6.88 -6.18 -14.98
C LYS A 116 7.65 -5.23 -15.91
N VAL A 117 7.95 -4.02 -15.45
CA VAL A 117 8.75 -3.04 -16.22
C VAL A 117 10.12 -3.61 -16.51
N LYS A 118 10.82 -4.16 -15.51
CA LYS A 118 12.15 -4.76 -15.68
C LYS A 118 12.15 -5.89 -16.71
N ASN A 119 11.11 -6.72 -16.70
CA ASN A 119 10.98 -7.86 -17.60
C ASN A 119 10.18 -7.55 -18.88
N LYS A 120 9.93 -6.28 -19.21
CA LYS A 120 9.19 -5.82 -20.40
C LYS A 120 7.78 -6.42 -20.53
N LEU A 121 7.13 -6.73 -19.40
CA LEU A 121 5.78 -7.28 -19.33
C LEU A 121 4.69 -6.20 -19.17
N SER A 122 5.07 -4.94 -18.90
CA SER A 122 4.16 -3.80 -18.81
C SER A 122 3.92 -3.17 -20.19
N PRO A 123 2.80 -2.45 -20.39
CA PRO A 123 2.58 -1.65 -21.59
C PRO A 123 3.70 -0.62 -21.80
N LYS A 124 4.03 -0.34 -23.08
CA LYS A 124 5.13 0.55 -23.45
C LYS A 124 5.07 1.93 -22.75
N PRO A 125 3.93 2.63 -22.66
CA PRO A 125 3.85 3.92 -21.96
C PRO A 125 4.28 3.87 -20.50
N ILE A 126 4.09 2.71 -19.83
CA ILE A 126 4.53 2.53 -18.44
C ILE A 126 6.03 2.22 -18.40
N GLN A 127 6.55 1.43 -19.36
CA GLN A 127 7.98 1.15 -19.45
C GLN A 127 8.79 2.44 -19.67
N ASP A 128 8.30 3.34 -20.52
CA ASP A 128 8.96 4.61 -20.88
C ASP A 128 9.03 5.61 -19.72
N LEU A 129 8.28 5.38 -18.64
CA LEU A 129 8.38 6.18 -17.42
C LEU A 129 9.69 5.92 -16.63
N PHE A 130 10.33 4.77 -16.83
CA PHE A 130 11.45 4.31 -16.05
C PHE A 130 12.71 4.12 -16.89
N VAL A 131 13.84 4.54 -16.37
CA VAL A 131 15.15 4.31 -16.98
C VAL A 131 15.81 3.14 -16.26
N ILE A 132 16.08 2.07 -17.01
CA ILE A 132 16.79 0.89 -16.50
C ILE A 132 18.30 1.13 -16.63
N LYS A 133 19.06 0.87 -15.58
CA LYS A 133 20.52 0.98 -15.60
C LYS A 133 21.11 -0.24 -16.33
N ALA A 134 22.03 0.03 -17.26
CA ALA A 134 22.74 -1.02 -17.95
C ALA A 134 23.78 -1.74 -17.06
N ARG A 135 24.31 -1.04 -16.04
CA ARG A 135 25.33 -1.57 -15.10
C ARG A 135 25.12 -0.95 -13.72
N GLY A 136 25.47 -1.68 -12.67
CA GLY A 136 25.46 -1.22 -11.29
C GLY A 136 24.56 -2.04 -10.36
N LYS A 137 24.57 -1.72 -9.07
CA LYS A 137 23.85 -2.42 -8.02
C LYS A 137 22.32 -2.25 -8.12
N ASN A 138 21.86 -1.14 -8.67
CA ASN A 138 20.45 -0.78 -8.76
C ASN A 138 19.93 -0.97 -10.18
N ASP A 139 18.78 -1.61 -10.34
CA ASP A 139 18.16 -1.88 -11.65
C ASP A 139 17.61 -0.61 -12.33
N PHE A 140 17.16 0.38 -11.55
CA PHE A 140 16.51 1.58 -12.05
C PHE A 140 17.25 2.86 -11.66
N VAL A 141 17.13 3.88 -12.51
CA VAL A 141 17.59 5.23 -12.18
C VAL A 141 16.50 5.92 -11.36
N ILE A 142 16.87 6.40 -10.16
CA ILE A 142 15.98 7.25 -9.36
C ILE A 142 16.10 8.67 -9.91
N PRO A 143 14.99 9.28 -10.39
CA PRO A 143 15.04 10.64 -10.91
C PRO A 143 15.35 11.65 -9.80
N LYS A 144 16.15 12.68 -10.12
CA LYS A 144 16.30 13.83 -9.23
C LYS A 144 14.97 14.59 -9.19
N VAL A 145 14.49 14.87 -8.00
CA VAL A 145 13.25 15.63 -7.79
C VAL A 145 13.56 16.96 -7.13
N SER A 146 13.09 18.03 -7.73
CA SER A 146 13.28 19.40 -7.23
C SER A 146 12.20 19.86 -6.25
N THR A 147 11.05 19.16 -6.22
CA THR A 147 9.92 19.50 -5.35
C THR A 147 9.60 18.37 -4.37
N VAL A 148 9.67 18.71 -3.07
CA VAL A 148 9.48 17.75 -1.97
C VAL A 148 8.05 17.19 -1.94
N ASN A 149 7.03 17.99 -2.31
CA ASN A 149 5.63 17.60 -2.11
C ASN A 149 4.99 16.85 -3.29
N ARG A 150 5.48 17.01 -4.52
CA ARG A 150 4.89 16.36 -5.70
C ARG A 150 5.83 15.41 -6.43
N GLY A 151 7.14 15.70 -6.44
CA GLY A 151 8.11 14.87 -7.13
C GLY A 151 8.30 13.50 -6.47
N ILE A 152 8.37 13.46 -5.14
CA ILE A 152 8.58 12.24 -4.35
C ILE A 152 7.34 11.34 -4.37
N GLU A 153 6.15 11.92 -4.51
CA GLU A 153 4.86 11.20 -4.50
C GLU A 153 4.48 10.63 -5.87
N THR A 154 5.38 10.66 -6.84
CA THR A 154 5.13 10.08 -8.17
C THR A 154 5.53 8.61 -8.23
N ILE A 155 4.82 7.83 -9.01
CA ILE A 155 5.17 6.43 -9.29
C ILE A 155 6.58 6.31 -9.89
N ARG A 156 7.00 7.32 -10.68
CA ARG A 156 8.32 7.40 -11.29
C ARG A 156 9.45 7.49 -10.26
N TYR A 157 9.22 8.11 -9.10
CA TYR A 157 10.17 8.19 -8.00
C TYR A 157 10.00 7.02 -7.03
N MET A 158 8.76 6.75 -6.60
CA MET A 158 8.48 5.71 -5.62
C MET A 158 8.76 4.30 -6.12
N GLY A 159 8.52 4.03 -7.42
CA GLY A 159 8.76 2.73 -8.01
C GLY A 159 10.20 2.26 -7.84
N PRO A 160 11.20 2.97 -8.38
CA PRO A 160 12.62 2.66 -8.20
C PRO A 160 13.03 2.55 -6.73
N ASN A 161 12.61 3.51 -5.88
CA ASN A 161 12.91 3.47 -4.45
C ASN A 161 12.35 2.21 -3.78
N THR A 162 11.08 1.89 -4.01
CA THR A 162 10.48 0.66 -3.45
C THR A 162 11.21 -0.58 -3.94
N TRP A 163 11.61 -0.61 -5.22
CA TRP A 163 12.34 -1.71 -5.82
C TRP A 163 13.69 -1.98 -5.15
N GLU A 164 14.41 -0.96 -4.72
CA GLU A 164 15.69 -1.12 -4.02
C GLU A 164 15.56 -1.93 -2.73
N PHE A 165 14.44 -1.78 -2.01
CA PHE A 165 14.20 -2.51 -0.76
C PHE A 165 13.67 -3.94 -0.95
N VAL A 166 13.28 -4.31 -2.17
CA VAL A 166 12.89 -5.70 -2.45
C VAL A 166 14.11 -6.60 -2.34
N PRO A 167 14.06 -7.69 -1.56
CA PRO A 167 15.17 -8.65 -1.44
C PRO A 167 15.59 -9.24 -2.80
N GLU A 168 16.88 -9.42 -2.99
CA GLU A 168 17.44 -9.97 -4.24
C GLU A 168 16.89 -11.36 -4.58
N GLU A 169 16.60 -12.19 -3.57
CA GLU A 169 15.98 -13.51 -3.75
C GLU A 169 14.59 -13.42 -4.39
N ILE A 170 13.86 -12.33 -4.10
CA ILE A 170 12.53 -12.06 -4.69
C ILE A 170 12.71 -11.49 -6.10
N LYS A 171 13.65 -10.55 -6.29
CA LYS A 171 13.94 -9.95 -7.60
C LYS A 171 14.36 -10.96 -8.67
N LYS A 172 15.06 -12.03 -8.26
CA LYS A 172 15.53 -13.12 -9.14
C LYS A 172 14.44 -14.16 -9.47
N ALA A 173 13.19 -13.92 -9.14
CA ALA A 173 12.10 -14.84 -9.48
C ALA A 173 12.00 -15.07 -10.99
N LYS A 174 11.94 -16.35 -11.39
CA LYS A 174 11.94 -16.77 -12.81
C LYS A 174 10.64 -16.41 -13.55
N SER A 175 9.53 -16.20 -12.84
CA SER A 175 8.24 -15.87 -13.44
C SER A 175 7.48 -14.85 -12.59
N LEU A 176 6.54 -14.14 -13.23
CA LEU A 176 5.66 -13.19 -12.56
C LEU A 176 4.81 -13.86 -11.47
N SER A 177 4.39 -15.10 -11.67
CA SER A 177 3.59 -15.84 -10.69
C SER A 177 4.40 -16.12 -9.43
N ILE A 178 5.63 -16.60 -9.56
CA ILE A 178 6.54 -16.84 -8.43
C ILE A 178 6.88 -15.52 -7.73
N PHE A 179 7.13 -14.46 -8.49
CA PHE A 179 7.36 -13.14 -7.91
C PHE A 179 6.18 -12.67 -7.07
N LYS A 180 4.95 -12.75 -7.61
CA LYS A 180 3.72 -12.38 -6.90
C LYS A 180 3.49 -13.19 -5.63
N GLU A 181 3.84 -14.47 -5.62
CA GLU A 181 3.73 -15.32 -4.44
C GLU A 181 4.70 -14.89 -3.34
N LYS A 182 5.97 -14.68 -3.70
CA LYS A 182 7.01 -14.25 -2.77
C LYS A 182 6.75 -12.85 -2.22
N ILE A 183 6.38 -11.88 -3.09
CA ILE A 183 6.17 -10.49 -2.68
C ILE A 183 4.98 -10.32 -1.73
N LYS A 184 3.97 -11.18 -1.80
CA LYS A 184 2.85 -11.19 -0.85
C LYS A 184 3.28 -11.43 0.60
N LYS A 185 4.40 -12.10 0.82
CA LYS A 185 4.94 -12.38 2.16
C LYS A 185 5.97 -11.33 2.59
N TRP A 186 6.41 -10.48 1.67
CA TRP A 186 7.40 -9.46 1.96
C TRP A 186 6.78 -8.27 2.71
N LYS A 187 7.37 -7.93 3.85
CA LYS A 187 7.05 -6.71 4.59
C LYS A 187 8.00 -5.60 4.12
N PRO A 188 7.51 -4.49 3.58
CA PRO A 188 8.34 -3.39 3.08
C PRO A 188 8.91 -2.55 4.25
N ILE A 189 9.88 -3.12 4.98
CA ILE A 189 10.59 -2.46 6.08
C ILE A 189 11.74 -1.65 5.49
N GLY A 190 11.95 -0.43 6.00
CA GLY A 190 13.07 0.41 5.61
C GLY A 190 12.87 1.20 4.30
N CYS A 191 11.72 1.11 3.67
CA CYS A 191 11.41 1.95 2.52
C CYS A 191 11.50 3.43 2.93
N THR A 192 12.44 4.19 2.32
CA THR A 192 12.77 5.56 2.70
C THR A 192 11.80 6.62 2.17
N SER A 193 10.70 6.21 1.53
CA SER A 193 9.71 7.19 1.11
C SER A 193 9.15 7.91 2.34
N ARG A 194 9.02 9.23 2.25
CA ARG A 194 8.42 10.06 3.29
C ARG A 194 7.04 9.53 3.69
N LEU A 195 6.26 9.09 2.72
CA LEU A 195 4.93 8.49 2.93
C LEU A 195 5.00 7.21 3.77
N TYR A 196 6.01 6.37 3.58
CA TYR A 196 6.18 5.16 4.37
C TYR A 196 6.56 5.49 5.83
N LYS A 197 7.54 6.40 6.04
CA LYS A 197 7.90 6.86 7.38
C LYS A 197 6.71 7.53 8.08
N GLU A 198 5.96 8.35 7.37
CA GLU A 198 4.78 9.03 7.90
C GLU A 198 3.62 8.06 8.18
N SER A 199 3.43 7.01 7.39
CA SER A 199 2.38 6.01 7.63
C SER A 199 2.69 5.14 8.84
N ILE A 200 3.94 4.78 9.08
CA ILE A 200 4.35 4.05 10.31
C ILE A 200 4.22 4.96 11.54
N GLN A 201 4.67 6.21 11.46
CA GLN A 201 4.53 7.18 12.57
C GLN A 201 3.07 7.51 12.88
N GLY A 202 2.16 7.36 11.92
CA GLY A 202 0.71 7.54 12.10
C GLY A 202 0.06 6.50 13.02
N ILE A 203 0.74 5.41 13.32
CA ILE A 203 0.27 4.32 14.17
C ILE A 203 0.66 4.53 15.66
N GLY A 204 1.09 5.74 16.04
CA GLY A 204 1.34 6.07 17.46
C GLY A 204 2.73 5.76 17.97
N TYR A 205 3.71 5.53 17.11
CA TYR A 205 5.11 5.41 17.53
C TYR A 205 5.79 6.75 17.61
N GLY A 206 6.46 6.93 18.74
CA GLY A 206 7.16 8.13 19.14
C GLY A 206 8.17 8.62 18.11
N VAL A 207 8.33 9.91 18.15
CA VAL A 207 9.31 10.75 17.48
C VAL A 207 10.60 10.01 17.17
N TYR A 208 10.86 9.69 15.89
CA TYR A 208 12.23 9.48 15.45
C TYR A 208 12.94 10.85 15.51
N LYS A 209 13.64 11.06 16.61
CA LYS A 209 14.67 12.11 16.69
C LYS A 209 15.90 11.60 15.94
N GLY A 210 16.31 12.35 14.95
CA GLY A 210 17.64 12.22 14.32
C GLY A 210 17.62 11.39 13.04
N ASP A 211 17.70 12.08 11.88
CA ASP A 211 18.98 12.21 11.23
C ASP A 211 18.88 13.35 10.23
N THR A 212 19.69 14.33 10.46
CA THR A 212 20.04 15.45 9.59
C THR A 212 20.46 14.92 8.23
N PHE A 213 19.75 15.36 7.20
CA PHE A 213 20.25 15.24 5.83
C PHE A 213 21.36 16.26 5.61
N VAL A 214 22.56 15.80 5.34
CA VAL A 214 23.61 16.51 4.62
C VAL A 214 23.45 16.22 3.13
#